data_5b9f5a088e02e4de021e669beaafc7b2
#
_entry.id   5b9f5a088e02e4de021e669beaafc7b2
#
_cell.length_a   1.000
_cell.length_b   1.000
_cell.length_c   1.000
_cell.angle_alpha   90.00
_cell.angle_beta   90.00
_cell.angle_gamma   90.00
#
_symmetry.space_group_name_H-M   'P 1'
#
loop_
_entity.id
_entity.type
_entity.pdbx_description
1 polymer ?
#
loop_
_entity_poly.entity_id
_entity_poly.type
_entity_poly.pdbx_seq_one_letter_code
_entity_poly.pdbx_strand_id
1 'polypeptide(L)'
;MDDRKELFFTDLDQIFEPRELISEIGRNDVWRAVPYKATEFSGTMLTALGTARPEDISFDPGLKGWYKIFIQTPCISGQRFHLKLSSDVSFDMLETSSGNYCRIEETLWRYADMTGESIILSNKRISVQNNSALSGLRFVPMTEEEVEAYKLDSARSDTKRLFATHDMHGHLYANCLQQPSDWLSLIMPYKNSDVEWLSLEEIRIFLNGKCPCNADDYAFLREGDRVIQKQLATLDFDKVLADCVSYGHELGLKMSVSLRMGAWGMGFPYDQCYFDVPFHDENPHLHCIDRNGDNISAMSYAFPEVRKFVIDTLLNSARSGCDAVTLIAHRGIPYVLFEKPVADRYFELYGEYPYDLPLDNPRLNKLHCDIMIGFFRELREALDETYGKNKIRIQLRSLYFDDAKRIGLDVEELSRLGLVNDIIVYPQTFDELWKVDSVRVYNEEKGEDRIDIEKYNAYVNSNHETLLNSHGVGTYGEIVSSQVEKWLSVEKKYGVKLYFEIMPRIMPVADFKKQALQLYSLGAERFALWDTYCRVPYCDLRAIISKLGHKEELADLAPEGTVKRSFRVLTYGSMNFGRYKPYWGG
;
A
#
# COMPACT_ATOMS: atom_id res chain seq x y z
N MET A 1 -13.65 -17.32 38.54
CA MET A 1 -12.45 -17.78 37.80
C MET A 1 -12.92 -18.34 36.49
N ASP A 2 -12.32 -17.92 35.40
CA ASP A 2 -12.64 -18.47 34.10
C ASP A 2 -12.08 -19.90 34.00
N ASP A 3 -12.95 -20.90 33.95
CA ASP A 3 -12.57 -22.32 33.89
C ASP A 3 -12.22 -22.77 32.46
N ARG A 4 -12.26 -21.84 31.47
CA ARG A 4 -11.91 -22.14 30.09
C ARG A 4 -10.41 -22.39 29.96
N LYS A 5 -10.05 -23.44 29.21
CA LYS A 5 -8.65 -23.85 29.00
C LYS A 5 -8.16 -23.35 27.64
N GLU A 6 -6.87 -23.13 27.56
CA GLU A 6 -6.17 -22.98 26.30
C GLU A 6 -6.35 -24.24 25.45
N LEU A 7 -6.65 -24.05 24.16
CA LEU A 7 -6.82 -25.14 23.20
C LEU A 7 -5.82 -24.98 22.07
N PHE A 8 -5.23 -26.10 21.67
CA PHE A 8 -4.23 -26.14 20.63
C PHE A 8 -4.53 -27.27 19.63
N PHE A 9 -4.77 -26.91 18.40
CA PHE A 9 -5.14 -27.81 17.31
C PHE A 9 -3.99 -27.86 16.31
N THR A 10 -3.40 -29.04 16.12
CA THR A 10 -2.26 -29.30 15.23
C THR A 10 -2.55 -30.35 14.15
N ASP A 11 -3.50 -31.25 14.37
CA ASP A 11 -3.96 -32.22 13.38
C ASP A 11 -5.11 -31.62 12.57
N LEU A 12 -4.77 -30.66 11.69
CA LEU A 12 -5.76 -29.86 10.97
C LEU A 12 -6.60 -30.67 10.00
N ASP A 13 -6.05 -31.77 9.46
CA ASP A 13 -6.78 -32.72 8.63
C ASP A 13 -7.91 -33.43 9.38
N GLN A 14 -7.88 -33.44 10.72
CA GLN A 14 -8.89 -34.05 11.58
C GLN A 14 -9.98 -33.10 12.05
N ILE A 15 -9.86 -31.82 11.81
CA ILE A 15 -10.79 -30.80 12.33
C ILE A 15 -11.49 -29.97 11.25
N PHE A 16 -10.83 -29.76 10.09
CA PHE A 16 -11.44 -29.03 8.99
C PHE A 16 -12.37 -29.92 8.16
N GLU A 17 -13.47 -29.35 7.71
CA GLU A 17 -14.52 -29.96 6.89
C GLU A 17 -14.80 -29.14 5.62
N PRO A 18 -15.25 -29.74 4.50
CA PRO A 18 -15.52 -31.18 4.36
C PRO A 18 -14.23 -32.02 4.11
N ARG A 19 -14.18 -33.22 4.67
CA ARG A 19 -12.99 -34.12 4.64
C ARG A 19 -12.59 -34.58 3.24
N GLU A 20 -13.55 -34.73 2.34
CA GLU A 20 -13.29 -35.12 0.95
C GLU A 20 -12.43 -34.10 0.18
N LEU A 21 -12.34 -32.87 0.68
CA LEU A 21 -11.43 -31.84 0.14
C LEU A 21 -10.02 -31.90 0.71
N ILE A 22 -9.72 -32.84 1.59
CA ILE A 22 -8.41 -32.99 2.23
C ILE A 22 -7.81 -34.34 1.82
N SER A 23 -6.55 -34.33 1.38
CA SER A 23 -5.85 -35.54 0.87
C SER A 23 -4.37 -35.50 1.17
N GLU A 24 -3.76 -36.67 1.48
CA GLU A 24 -2.30 -36.79 1.58
C GLU A 24 -1.61 -36.56 0.23
N ILE A 25 -2.32 -36.80 -0.87
CA ILE A 25 -1.81 -36.63 -2.23
C ILE A 25 -2.25 -35.26 -2.73
N GLY A 26 -1.26 -34.42 -3.09
CA GLY A 26 -1.53 -33.09 -3.64
C GLY A 26 -2.20 -33.17 -5.02
N ARG A 27 -3.33 -32.43 -5.17
CA ARG A 27 -4.07 -32.24 -6.41
C ARG A 27 -4.56 -30.80 -6.45
N ASN A 28 -5.02 -30.34 -7.62
CA ASN A 28 -5.46 -28.96 -7.78
C ASN A 28 -6.84 -28.64 -7.13
N ASP A 29 -7.57 -29.67 -6.78
CA ASP A 29 -8.96 -29.61 -6.25
C ASP A 29 -9.07 -29.91 -4.75
N VAL A 30 -7.95 -30.19 -4.09
CA VAL A 30 -7.95 -30.56 -2.66
C VAL A 30 -6.83 -29.83 -1.89
N TRP A 31 -7.04 -29.69 -0.59
CA TRP A 31 -6.01 -29.34 0.38
C TRP A 31 -5.12 -30.54 0.65
N ARG A 32 -3.82 -30.35 0.56
CA ARG A 32 -2.86 -31.41 0.87
C ARG A 32 -2.59 -31.44 2.36
N ALA A 33 -2.82 -32.61 2.96
CA ALA A 33 -2.43 -32.93 4.34
C ALA A 33 -0.94 -33.34 4.39
N VAL A 34 -0.13 -32.62 5.15
CA VAL A 34 1.30 -32.91 5.29
C VAL A 34 1.62 -33.10 6.77
N PRO A 35 1.93 -34.32 7.23
CA PRO A 35 2.34 -34.55 8.61
C PRO A 35 3.67 -33.87 8.88
N TYR A 36 3.81 -33.29 10.08
CA TYR A 36 5.04 -32.64 10.52
C TYR A 36 5.36 -32.95 11.98
N LYS A 37 6.62 -32.76 12.33
CA LYS A 37 7.10 -32.83 13.70
C LYS A 37 7.98 -31.61 13.99
N ALA A 38 7.59 -30.81 14.98
CA ALA A 38 8.40 -29.76 15.56
C ALA A 38 9.04 -30.23 16.88
N THR A 39 9.86 -29.39 17.49
CA THR A 39 10.53 -29.71 18.77
C THR A 39 9.56 -29.87 19.93
N GLU A 40 8.43 -29.14 19.92
CA GLU A 40 7.50 -29.07 21.05
C GLU A 40 6.17 -29.79 20.79
N PHE A 41 5.83 -30.01 19.50
CA PHE A 41 4.57 -30.62 19.10
C PHE A 41 4.70 -31.29 17.72
N SER A 42 3.68 -32.04 17.36
CA SER A 42 3.53 -32.62 16.01
C SER A 42 2.09 -32.47 15.55
N GLY A 43 1.86 -32.66 14.27
CA GLY A 43 0.52 -32.59 13.70
C GLY A 43 0.51 -32.77 12.19
N THR A 44 -0.59 -32.40 11.57
CA THR A 44 -0.79 -32.42 10.11
C THR A 44 -1.21 -31.04 9.65
N MET A 45 -0.36 -30.38 8.86
CA MET A 45 -0.68 -29.08 8.26
C MET A 45 -1.50 -29.25 6.97
N LEU A 46 -2.26 -28.23 6.63
CA LEU A 46 -2.98 -28.11 5.36
C LEU A 46 -2.24 -27.15 4.44
N THR A 47 -1.96 -27.60 3.22
CA THR A 47 -1.24 -26.81 2.22
C THR A 47 -1.95 -26.85 0.87
N ALA A 48 -1.81 -25.76 0.09
CA ALA A 48 -2.23 -25.74 -1.30
C ALA A 48 -1.29 -24.86 -2.13
N LEU A 49 -0.99 -25.27 -3.37
CA LEU A 49 -0.23 -24.44 -4.31
C LEU A 49 -1.08 -23.26 -4.78
N GLY A 50 -0.43 -22.16 -5.15
CA GLY A 50 -1.11 -20.98 -5.69
C GLY A 50 -1.87 -21.24 -6.99
N THR A 51 -1.50 -22.27 -7.74
CA THR A 51 -2.21 -22.73 -8.93
C THR A 51 -3.39 -23.66 -8.62
N ALA A 52 -3.43 -24.24 -7.43
CA ALA A 52 -4.55 -25.07 -6.98
C ALA A 52 -5.74 -24.19 -6.56
N ARG A 53 -6.96 -24.69 -6.76
CA ARG A 53 -8.19 -23.99 -6.41
C ARG A 53 -9.15 -24.91 -5.66
N PRO A 54 -8.73 -25.50 -4.53
CA PRO A 54 -9.65 -26.27 -3.69
C PRO A 54 -10.77 -25.36 -3.19
N GLU A 55 -11.93 -25.98 -2.93
CA GLU A 55 -13.02 -25.29 -2.24
C GLU A 55 -12.60 -24.88 -0.82
N ASP A 56 -13.29 -23.87 -0.29
CA ASP A 56 -13.07 -23.40 1.08
C ASP A 56 -13.42 -24.51 2.07
N ILE A 57 -12.64 -24.62 3.13
CA ILE A 57 -12.86 -25.55 4.23
C ILE A 57 -13.06 -24.79 5.53
N SER A 58 -13.82 -25.37 6.47
CA SER A 58 -14.17 -24.70 7.71
C SER A 58 -13.92 -25.58 8.93
N PHE A 59 -13.70 -24.93 10.06
CA PHE A 59 -13.55 -25.56 11.37
C PHE A 59 -14.37 -24.81 12.41
N ASP A 60 -15.32 -25.51 13.04
CA ASP A 60 -16.06 -25.03 14.21
C ASP A 60 -15.38 -25.56 15.49
N PRO A 61 -14.72 -24.70 16.28
CA PRO A 61 -14.09 -25.12 17.51
C PRO A 61 -15.09 -25.30 18.68
N GLY A 62 -16.36 -24.99 18.50
CA GLY A 62 -17.40 -25.07 19.54
C GLY A 62 -17.18 -24.14 20.73
N LEU A 63 -16.41 -23.06 20.55
CA LEU A 63 -16.01 -22.15 21.61
C LEU A 63 -17.09 -21.12 21.94
N LYS A 64 -17.05 -20.60 23.19
CA LYS A 64 -17.92 -19.50 23.63
C LYS A 64 -17.13 -18.44 24.35
N GLY A 65 -17.44 -17.16 24.04
CA GLY A 65 -16.77 -15.99 24.62
C GLY A 65 -15.46 -15.62 23.89
N TRP A 66 -14.71 -14.71 24.48
CA TRP A 66 -13.57 -14.07 23.86
C TRP A 66 -12.28 -14.89 23.99
N TYR A 67 -11.54 -14.91 22.88
CA TYR A 67 -10.25 -15.58 22.76
C TYR A 67 -9.23 -14.72 22.02
N LYS A 68 -7.95 -14.91 22.38
CA LYS A 68 -6.80 -14.59 21.55
C LYS A 68 -6.58 -15.75 20.60
N ILE A 69 -6.59 -15.49 19.30
CA ILE A 69 -6.46 -16.52 18.28
C ILE A 69 -5.07 -16.43 17.68
N PHE A 70 -4.26 -17.46 17.87
CA PHE A 70 -2.94 -17.57 17.28
C PHE A 70 -2.98 -18.55 16.12
N ILE A 71 -2.25 -18.20 15.07
CA ILE A 71 -2.04 -19.05 13.90
C ILE A 71 -0.60 -19.53 13.87
N GLN A 72 -0.41 -20.76 13.44
CA GLN A 72 0.91 -21.35 13.24
C GLN A 72 1.12 -21.66 11.77
N THR A 73 2.25 -21.19 11.24
CA THR A 73 2.56 -21.28 9.81
C THR A 73 4.01 -21.65 9.59
N PRO A 74 4.31 -22.52 8.61
CA PRO A 74 5.69 -22.82 8.25
C PRO A 74 6.33 -21.60 7.55
N CYS A 75 7.61 -21.35 7.83
CA CYS A 75 8.36 -20.22 7.25
C CYS A 75 8.86 -20.54 5.83
N ILE A 76 7.95 -20.79 4.92
CA ILE A 76 8.26 -21.09 3.51
C ILE A 76 8.13 -19.80 2.69
N SER A 77 9.06 -19.54 1.80
CA SER A 77 9.02 -18.35 0.93
C SER A 77 7.75 -18.32 0.05
N GLY A 78 7.20 -17.12 -0.14
CA GLY A 78 6.02 -16.89 -0.98
C GLY A 78 4.73 -17.46 -0.38
N GLN A 79 4.66 -17.58 0.94
CA GLN A 79 3.48 -18.11 1.60
C GLN A 79 2.50 -17.01 1.97
N ARG A 80 1.29 -17.17 1.47
CA ARG A 80 0.16 -16.29 1.75
C ARG A 80 -1.10 -17.14 1.84
N PHE A 81 -2.00 -16.83 2.75
CA PHE A 81 -3.27 -17.53 2.90
C PHE A 81 -4.38 -16.60 3.34
N HIS A 82 -5.60 -17.05 3.19
CA HIS A 82 -6.79 -16.29 3.51
C HIS A 82 -7.59 -17.02 4.58
N LEU A 83 -7.79 -16.35 5.70
CA LEU A 83 -8.62 -16.80 6.81
C LEU A 83 -9.73 -15.81 7.08
N LYS A 84 -10.87 -16.32 7.56
CA LYS A 84 -11.91 -15.49 8.17
C LYS A 84 -12.66 -16.24 9.26
N LEU A 85 -13.33 -15.49 10.13
CA LEU A 85 -14.43 -16.02 10.92
C LEU A 85 -15.70 -16.07 10.08
N SER A 86 -16.63 -16.93 10.43
CA SER A 86 -17.89 -17.10 9.68
C SER A 86 -18.68 -15.79 9.55
N SER A 87 -18.64 -14.91 10.55
CA SER A 87 -19.31 -13.61 10.54
C SER A 87 -18.54 -12.50 9.79
N ASP A 88 -17.28 -12.71 9.42
CA ASP A 88 -16.50 -11.69 8.70
C ASP A 88 -17.05 -11.47 7.28
N VAL A 89 -17.12 -10.21 6.86
CA VAL A 89 -17.62 -9.81 5.54
C VAL A 89 -16.68 -10.24 4.40
N SER A 90 -15.40 -10.40 4.68
CA SER A 90 -14.37 -10.81 3.73
C SER A 90 -13.28 -11.63 4.40
N PHE A 91 -12.36 -12.16 3.61
CA PHE A 91 -11.18 -12.87 4.11
C PHE A 91 -10.09 -11.91 4.54
N ASP A 92 -9.44 -12.23 5.64
CA ASP A 92 -8.20 -11.58 6.05
C ASP A 92 -7.03 -12.24 5.31
N MET A 93 -6.23 -11.44 4.63
CA MET A 93 -5.02 -11.88 3.94
C MET A 93 -3.85 -11.88 4.91
N LEU A 94 -3.21 -13.02 5.06
CA LEU A 94 -2.10 -13.25 5.98
C LEU A 94 -0.87 -13.72 5.23
N GLU A 95 0.28 -13.17 5.60
CA GLU A 95 1.57 -13.52 5.02
C GLU A 95 2.57 -13.82 6.13
N THR A 96 3.43 -14.79 5.89
CA THR A 96 4.45 -15.20 6.86
C THR A 96 5.82 -14.69 6.45
N SER A 97 6.66 -14.43 7.44
CA SER A 97 8.05 -14.09 7.17
C SER A 97 8.74 -15.25 6.46
N SER A 98 9.45 -14.92 5.39
CA SER A 98 10.13 -15.90 4.55
C SER A 98 11.52 -16.27 5.07
N GLY A 99 11.99 -17.46 4.75
CA GLY A 99 13.42 -17.76 4.68
C GLY A 99 13.98 -18.85 5.56
N ASN A 100 13.19 -19.55 6.37
CA ASN A 100 13.73 -20.68 7.13
C ASN A 100 12.77 -21.88 7.16
N TYR A 101 12.88 -22.76 6.17
CA TYR A 101 12.06 -23.97 6.04
C TYR A 101 12.00 -24.84 7.29
N CYS A 102 12.99 -24.74 8.19
CA CYS A 102 13.07 -25.53 9.41
C CYS A 102 12.33 -24.88 10.57
N ARG A 103 11.42 -23.95 10.34
CA ARG A 103 10.67 -23.28 11.41
C ARG A 103 9.18 -23.21 11.10
N ILE A 104 8.41 -23.29 12.18
CA ILE A 104 7.01 -22.85 12.25
C ILE A 104 6.99 -21.61 13.13
N GLU A 105 6.34 -20.55 12.68
CA GLU A 105 6.10 -19.35 13.48
C GLU A 105 4.65 -19.32 13.96
N GLU A 106 4.47 -18.95 15.21
CA GLU A 106 3.18 -18.66 15.81
C GLU A 106 3.04 -17.16 16.00
N THR A 107 1.95 -16.61 15.50
CA THR A 107 1.62 -15.19 15.60
C THR A 107 0.18 -14.99 16.06
N LEU A 108 -0.06 -13.93 16.83
CA LEU A 108 -1.43 -13.53 17.17
C LEU A 108 -2.13 -13.01 15.90
N TRP A 109 -3.19 -13.67 15.50
CA TRP A 109 -4.03 -13.22 14.39
C TRP A 109 -4.98 -12.12 14.84
N ARG A 110 -5.80 -12.40 15.87
CA ARG A 110 -6.80 -11.44 16.36
C ARG A 110 -7.37 -11.81 17.72
N TYR A 111 -8.06 -10.86 18.31
CA TYR A 111 -8.98 -11.06 19.43
C TYR A 111 -10.40 -11.17 18.88
N ALA A 112 -11.18 -12.17 19.31
CA ALA A 112 -12.56 -12.34 18.86
C ALA A 112 -13.43 -13.06 19.88
N ASP A 113 -14.74 -12.75 19.85
CA ASP A 113 -15.76 -13.57 20.48
C ASP A 113 -16.04 -14.76 19.56
N MET A 114 -15.74 -15.95 20.05
CA MET A 114 -15.86 -17.19 19.27
C MET A 114 -17.25 -17.85 19.43
N THR A 115 -18.22 -17.19 20.07
CA THR A 115 -19.56 -17.74 20.28
C THR A 115 -20.27 -17.92 18.92
N GLY A 116 -20.41 -19.18 18.48
CA GLY A 116 -21.04 -19.53 17.20
C GLY A 116 -20.18 -19.24 15.97
N GLU A 117 -18.88 -19.02 16.15
CA GLU A 117 -17.96 -18.74 15.04
C GLU A 117 -17.22 -20.01 14.58
N SER A 118 -17.07 -20.09 13.26
CA SER A 118 -16.17 -21.04 12.59
C SER A 118 -15.02 -20.30 11.94
N ILE A 119 -13.89 -20.96 11.80
CA ILE A 119 -12.75 -20.50 11.01
C ILE A 119 -12.85 -21.06 9.59
N ILE A 120 -12.76 -20.21 8.59
CA ILE A 120 -12.81 -20.60 7.18
C ILE A 120 -11.45 -20.33 6.54
N LEU A 121 -10.87 -21.34 5.91
CA LEU A 121 -9.60 -21.29 5.18
C LEU A 121 -9.86 -21.35 3.67
N SER A 122 -9.26 -20.43 2.91
CA SER A 122 -9.44 -20.31 1.47
C SER A 122 -8.11 -20.26 0.72
N ASN A 123 -8.04 -20.91 -0.45
CA ASN A 123 -6.95 -20.74 -1.43
C ASN A 123 -7.43 -20.12 -2.76
N LYS A 124 -8.71 -19.80 -2.89
CA LYS A 124 -9.30 -19.28 -4.14
C LYS A 124 -8.82 -17.88 -4.49
N ARG A 125 -8.47 -17.08 -3.47
CA ARG A 125 -8.11 -15.67 -3.59
C ARG A 125 -6.61 -15.44 -3.62
N ILE A 126 -5.81 -16.49 -3.56
CA ILE A 126 -4.36 -16.37 -3.56
C ILE A 126 -3.82 -16.16 -4.98
N SER A 127 -2.78 -15.35 -5.11
CA SER A 127 -2.04 -15.23 -6.37
C SER A 127 -1.39 -16.56 -6.75
N VAL A 128 -1.34 -16.86 -8.05
CA VAL A 128 -0.67 -18.07 -8.57
C VAL A 128 0.80 -18.17 -8.19
N GLN A 129 1.42 -17.08 -7.78
CA GLN A 129 2.82 -17.03 -7.36
C GLN A 129 3.04 -17.41 -5.89
N ASN A 130 1.97 -17.48 -5.09
CA ASN A 130 2.03 -17.77 -3.67
C ASN A 130 1.47 -19.18 -3.37
N ASN A 131 1.80 -19.70 -2.20
CA ASN A 131 1.25 -20.96 -1.71
C ASN A 131 0.60 -20.74 -0.35
N SER A 132 -0.42 -21.53 -0.02
CA SER A 132 -1.02 -21.53 1.30
C SER A 132 -0.45 -22.64 2.16
N ALA A 133 -0.21 -22.36 3.45
CA ALA A 133 0.01 -23.40 4.45
C ALA A 133 -0.37 -22.91 5.85
N LEU A 134 -1.13 -23.72 6.56
CA LEU A 134 -1.52 -23.53 7.94
C LEU A 134 -1.13 -24.79 8.71
N SER A 135 -0.36 -24.63 9.80
CA SER A 135 0.14 -25.79 10.59
C SER A 135 -0.55 -25.95 11.94
N GLY A 136 -1.21 -24.91 12.45
CA GLY A 136 -1.92 -25.03 13.71
C GLY A 136 -2.73 -23.80 14.07
N LEU A 137 -3.63 -23.99 15.03
CA LEU A 137 -4.47 -22.93 15.61
C LEU A 137 -4.43 -23.08 17.13
N ARG A 138 -4.20 -21.97 17.84
CA ARG A 138 -4.21 -21.92 19.29
C ARG A 138 -5.16 -20.83 19.79
N PHE A 139 -6.03 -21.21 20.72
CA PHE A 139 -7.03 -20.34 21.31
C PHE A 139 -6.72 -20.17 22.79
N VAL A 140 -6.47 -18.95 23.21
CA VAL A 140 -6.24 -18.58 24.61
C VAL A 140 -7.44 -17.78 25.10
N PRO A 141 -8.20 -18.28 26.10
CA PRO A 141 -9.36 -17.54 26.61
C PRO A 141 -8.92 -16.21 27.22
N MET A 142 -9.71 -15.18 27.00
CA MET A 142 -9.52 -13.87 27.62
C MET A 142 -10.35 -13.76 28.89
N THR A 143 -9.80 -13.16 29.93
CA THR A 143 -10.57 -12.79 31.12
C THR A 143 -11.53 -11.64 30.83
N GLU A 144 -12.50 -11.41 31.72
CA GLU A 144 -13.43 -10.28 31.56
C GLU A 144 -12.68 -8.93 31.58
N GLU A 145 -11.66 -8.82 32.40
CA GLU A 145 -10.81 -7.63 32.51
C GLU A 145 -10.02 -7.39 31.23
N GLU A 146 -9.46 -8.45 30.61
CA GLU A 146 -8.75 -8.34 29.33
C GLU A 146 -9.70 -7.92 28.20
N VAL A 147 -10.92 -8.46 28.17
CA VAL A 147 -11.95 -8.10 27.17
C VAL A 147 -12.35 -6.64 27.32
N GLU A 148 -12.60 -6.19 28.55
CA GLU A 148 -12.99 -4.81 28.83
C GLU A 148 -11.85 -3.85 28.45
N ALA A 149 -10.62 -4.17 28.85
CA ALA A 149 -9.44 -3.38 28.48
C ALA A 149 -9.28 -3.27 26.95
N TYR A 150 -9.44 -4.39 26.21
CA TYR A 150 -9.38 -4.39 24.76
C TYR A 150 -10.47 -3.52 24.12
N LYS A 151 -11.72 -3.60 24.63
CA LYS A 151 -12.83 -2.79 24.13
C LYS A 151 -12.63 -1.31 24.41
N LEU A 152 -12.20 -0.96 25.60
CA LEU A 152 -11.91 0.44 25.97
C LEU A 152 -10.79 1.03 25.11
N ASP A 153 -9.72 0.28 24.94
CA ASP A 153 -8.60 0.71 24.10
C ASP A 153 -9.02 0.88 22.62
N SER A 154 -9.79 -0.06 22.08
CA SER A 154 -10.32 0.01 20.71
C SER A 154 -11.27 1.19 20.47
N ALA A 155 -11.93 1.68 21.51
CA ALA A 155 -12.87 2.80 21.45
C ALA A 155 -12.19 4.18 21.59
N ARG A 156 -10.90 4.22 21.85
CA ARG A 156 -10.15 5.48 22.02
C ARG A 156 -10.14 6.29 20.74
N SER A 157 -10.44 7.58 20.83
CA SER A 157 -10.37 8.54 19.71
C SER A 157 -9.09 9.37 19.72
N ASP A 158 -8.44 9.52 20.88
CA ASP A 158 -7.21 10.28 21.05
C ASP A 158 -5.98 9.60 20.41
N THR A 159 -6.05 8.30 20.15
CA THR A 159 -5.03 7.53 19.46
C THR A 159 -5.19 7.52 17.94
N LYS A 160 -6.29 8.01 17.38
CA LYS A 160 -6.56 8.06 15.93
C LYS A 160 -5.66 9.10 15.24
N ARG A 161 -4.42 8.70 14.93
CA ARG A 161 -3.34 9.58 14.44
C ARG A 161 -2.67 9.08 13.14
N LEU A 162 -3.18 8.00 12.55
CA LEU A 162 -2.53 7.37 11.42
C LEU A 162 -3.29 7.59 10.11
N PHE A 163 -2.53 7.79 9.05
CA PHE A 163 -3.00 7.87 7.67
C PHE A 163 -2.45 6.67 6.89
N ALA A 164 -3.28 5.70 6.57
CA ALA A 164 -2.90 4.54 5.78
C ALA A 164 -3.23 4.76 4.30
N THR A 165 -2.33 4.37 3.40
CA THR A 165 -2.57 4.38 1.95
C THR A 165 -2.49 2.97 1.42
N HIS A 166 -3.46 2.59 0.61
CA HIS A 166 -3.55 1.28 0.00
C HIS A 166 -3.48 1.38 -1.52
N ASP A 167 -2.43 0.79 -2.09
CA ASP A 167 -2.30 0.62 -3.54
C ASP A 167 -3.23 -0.49 -4.00
N MET A 168 -4.33 -0.13 -4.64
CA MET A 168 -5.29 -1.10 -5.15
C MET A 168 -4.73 -1.93 -6.32
N HIS A 169 -3.78 -1.40 -7.11
CA HIS A 169 -3.08 -2.19 -8.12
C HIS A 169 -2.24 -3.29 -7.48
N GLY A 170 -1.44 -2.94 -6.46
CA GLY A 170 -0.65 -3.91 -5.71
C GLY A 170 -1.52 -5.02 -5.13
N HIS A 171 -2.74 -4.69 -4.69
CA HIS A 171 -3.70 -5.67 -4.19
C HIS A 171 -4.18 -6.63 -5.29
N LEU A 172 -4.45 -6.14 -6.49
CA LEU A 172 -4.79 -6.98 -7.65
C LEU A 172 -3.68 -7.99 -7.96
N TYR A 173 -2.41 -7.55 -7.94
CA TYR A 173 -1.27 -8.45 -8.17
C TYR A 173 -1.05 -9.47 -7.05
N ALA A 174 -1.39 -9.07 -5.84
CA ALA A 174 -1.21 -9.90 -4.66
C ALA A 174 -2.29 -10.97 -4.49
N ASN A 175 -3.47 -10.78 -5.11
CA ASN A 175 -4.66 -11.59 -4.88
C ASN A 175 -5.41 -11.88 -6.18
N CYS A 176 -6.18 -12.98 -6.16
CA CYS A 176 -7.17 -13.33 -7.18
C CYS A 176 -8.57 -13.01 -6.64
N LEU A 177 -8.96 -11.74 -6.70
CA LEU A 177 -10.26 -11.29 -6.20
C LEU A 177 -11.36 -11.73 -7.16
N GLN A 178 -12.42 -12.34 -6.65
CA GLN A 178 -13.46 -12.97 -7.46
C GLN A 178 -14.78 -12.19 -7.46
N GLN A 179 -15.01 -11.41 -6.41
CA GLN A 179 -16.26 -10.67 -6.22
C GLN A 179 -16.00 -9.36 -5.47
N PRO A 180 -16.91 -8.38 -5.55
CA PRO A 180 -16.74 -7.07 -4.88
C PRO A 180 -16.43 -7.17 -3.39
N SER A 181 -17.06 -8.11 -2.66
CA SER A 181 -16.80 -8.28 -1.23
C SER A 181 -15.38 -8.73 -0.89
N ASP A 182 -14.65 -9.33 -1.83
CA ASP A 182 -13.24 -9.70 -1.60
C ASP A 182 -12.35 -8.46 -1.41
N TRP A 183 -12.75 -7.31 -1.97
CA TRP A 183 -12.04 -6.05 -1.80
C TRP A 183 -12.13 -5.47 -0.39
N LEU A 184 -13.12 -5.89 0.41
CA LEU A 184 -13.25 -5.47 1.81
C LEU A 184 -12.11 -6.00 2.68
N SER A 185 -11.35 -6.99 2.19
CA SER A 185 -10.09 -7.44 2.79
C SER A 185 -9.05 -6.31 2.91
N LEU A 186 -9.14 -5.26 2.09
CA LEU A 186 -8.31 -4.06 2.19
C LEU A 186 -8.59 -3.24 3.46
N ILE A 187 -9.81 -3.31 3.95
CA ILE A 187 -10.35 -2.44 5.00
C ILE A 187 -10.31 -3.16 6.36
N MET A 188 -10.62 -4.46 6.37
CA MET A 188 -10.72 -5.27 7.59
C MET A 188 -9.52 -5.17 8.54
N PRO A 189 -8.25 -5.14 8.09
CA PRO A 189 -7.09 -5.07 8.97
C PRO A 189 -7.02 -3.82 9.84
N TYR A 190 -7.78 -2.78 9.52
CA TYR A 190 -7.78 -1.51 10.26
C TYR A 190 -8.88 -1.43 11.33
N LYS A 191 -9.71 -2.46 11.46
CA LYS A 191 -10.66 -2.57 12.56
C LYS A 191 -9.92 -2.48 13.90
N ASN A 192 -10.37 -1.61 14.79
CA ASN A 192 -9.78 -1.40 16.12
C ASN A 192 -8.30 -0.96 16.11
N SER A 193 -7.86 -0.27 15.06
CA SER A 193 -6.52 0.30 14.94
C SER A 193 -6.51 1.80 15.20
N ASP A 194 -5.31 2.39 15.33
CA ASP A 194 -5.11 3.84 15.46
C ASP A 194 -5.24 4.60 14.13
N VAL A 195 -5.65 3.94 13.07
CA VAL A 195 -5.86 4.58 11.77
C VAL A 195 -7.06 5.51 11.84
N GLU A 196 -6.84 6.78 11.48
CA GLU A 196 -7.88 7.80 11.30
C GLU A 196 -8.35 7.81 9.85
N TRP A 197 -7.40 7.78 8.91
CA TRP A 197 -7.64 7.84 7.47
C TRP A 197 -7.16 6.59 6.76
N LEU A 198 -8.01 6.06 5.89
CA LEU A 198 -7.61 5.06 4.90
C LEU A 198 -7.83 5.63 3.50
N SER A 199 -6.77 5.71 2.72
CA SER A 199 -6.78 6.19 1.35
C SER A 199 -6.65 5.02 0.38
N LEU A 200 -7.62 4.88 -0.51
CA LEU A 200 -7.63 3.87 -1.58
C LEU A 200 -7.18 4.50 -2.89
N GLU A 201 -6.25 3.89 -3.59
CA GLU A 201 -5.74 4.43 -4.85
C GLU A 201 -6.75 4.23 -5.99
N GLU A 202 -7.01 5.31 -6.73
CA GLU A 202 -7.89 5.30 -7.90
C GLU A 202 -7.24 4.52 -9.06
N ILE A 203 -7.87 3.47 -9.50
CA ILE A 203 -7.37 2.62 -10.58
C ILE A 203 -8.23 2.66 -11.84
N ARG A 204 -9.42 3.27 -11.78
CA ARG A 204 -10.37 3.30 -12.90
C ARG A 204 -9.87 4.07 -14.10
N ILE A 205 -8.97 5.04 -13.90
CA ILE A 205 -8.37 5.78 -15.01
C ILE A 205 -7.64 4.88 -16.01
N PHE A 206 -7.11 3.75 -15.52
CA PHE A 206 -6.43 2.75 -16.35
C PHE A 206 -7.42 1.74 -16.96
N LEU A 207 -8.68 1.76 -16.51
CA LEU A 207 -9.70 0.79 -16.92
C LEU A 207 -10.71 1.37 -17.90
N ASN A 208 -10.53 2.61 -18.36
CA ASN A 208 -11.50 3.36 -19.16
C ASN A 208 -11.93 2.63 -20.46
N GLY A 209 -12.71 1.56 -20.26
CA GLY A 209 -13.60 0.94 -21.25
C GLY A 209 -12.94 0.22 -22.42
N LYS A 210 -11.65 0.28 -22.49
CA LYS A 210 -10.87 -0.39 -23.51
C LYS A 210 -9.65 -1.05 -22.86
N CYS A 211 -9.90 -2.09 -22.02
CA CYS A 211 -8.93 -3.18 -22.12
C CYS A 211 -9.16 -3.74 -23.52
N PRO A 212 -8.34 -3.41 -24.54
CA PRO A 212 -8.64 -3.75 -25.94
C PRO A 212 -8.43 -5.23 -26.19
N CYS A 213 -8.20 -6.00 -25.14
CA CYS A 213 -7.64 -7.30 -25.25
C CYS A 213 -8.56 -8.35 -24.69
N ASN A 214 -8.95 -9.18 -25.57
CA ASN A 214 -9.27 -10.54 -25.21
C ASN A 214 -8.04 -11.12 -24.45
N ALA A 215 -8.22 -11.57 -23.21
CA ALA A 215 -7.09 -12.12 -22.42
C ALA A 215 -6.34 -13.26 -23.12
N ASP A 216 -6.95 -13.85 -24.16
CA ASP A 216 -6.36 -14.89 -25.00
C ASP A 216 -5.40 -14.31 -26.07
N ASP A 217 -5.51 -13.02 -26.40
CA ASP A 217 -4.64 -12.34 -27.37
C ASP A 217 -3.23 -12.04 -26.79
N TYR A 218 -3.07 -12.13 -25.45
CA TYR A 218 -1.79 -11.92 -24.76
C TYR A 218 -1.16 -13.22 -24.30
N ALA A 219 -0.91 -14.11 -25.25
CA ALA A 219 -0.18 -15.36 -24.98
C ALA A 219 1.22 -15.13 -24.37
N PHE A 220 1.78 -13.92 -24.52
CA PHE A 220 3.06 -13.51 -23.96
C PHE A 220 2.97 -13.05 -22.48
N LEU A 221 1.75 -12.72 -21.97
CA LEU A 221 1.59 -12.34 -20.58
C LEU A 221 1.73 -13.54 -19.65
N ARG A 222 2.32 -13.32 -18.48
CA ARG A 222 2.34 -14.32 -17.41
C ARG A 222 0.91 -14.66 -16.98
N GLU A 223 0.70 -15.87 -16.47
CA GLU A 223 -0.63 -16.33 -16.04
C GLU A 223 -1.28 -15.39 -15.00
N GLY A 224 -0.46 -14.80 -14.11
CA GLY A 224 -0.93 -13.80 -13.14
C GLY A 224 -1.54 -12.57 -13.81
N ASP A 225 -0.92 -12.08 -14.87
CA ASP A 225 -1.39 -10.89 -15.60
C ASP A 225 -2.70 -11.17 -16.34
N ARG A 226 -2.88 -12.38 -16.90
CA ARG A 226 -4.16 -12.82 -17.50
C ARG A 226 -5.30 -12.88 -16.51
N VAL A 227 -5.02 -13.37 -15.29
CA VAL A 227 -6.01 -13.43 -14.20
C VAL A 227 -6.46 -12.02 -13.82
N ILE A 228 -5.51 -11.08 -13.69
CA ILE A 228 -5.81 -9.67 -13.40
C ILE A 228 -6.70 -9.08 -14.48
N GLN A 229 -6.38 -9.27 -15.75
CA GLN A 229 -7.19 -8.73 -16.85
C GLN A 229 -8.61 -9.26 -16.86
N LYS A 230 -8.78 -10.56 -16.63
CA LYS A 230 -10.12 -11.15 -16.51
C LYS A 230 -10.92 -10.53 -15.37
N GLN A 231 -10.28 -10.25 -14.24
CA GLN A 231 -10.91 -9.57 -13.11
C GLN A 231 -11.32 -8.14 -13.48
N LEU A 232 -10.42 -7.37 -14.08
CA LEU A 232 -10.67 -5.99 -14.48
C LEU A 232 -11.84 -5.88 -15.47
N ALA A 233 -11.96 -6.85 -16.39
CA ALA A 233 -13.03 -6.88 -17.40
C ALA A 233 -14.43 -7.20 -16.82
N THR A 234 -14.51 -7.78 -15.63
CA THR A 234 -15.77 -8.31 -15.06
C THR A 234 -16.23 -7.58 -13.81
N LEU A 235 -15.40 -6.78 -13.16
CA LEU A 235 -15.72 -6.09 -11.91
C LEU A 235 -16.27 -4.68 -12.16
N ASP A 236 -17.36 -4.36 -11.48
CA ASP A 236 -17.87 -2.99 -11.36
C ASP A 236 -17.05 -2.25 -10.29
N PHE A 237 -16.05 -1.49 -10.73
CA PHE A 237 -15.16 -0.74 -9.82
C PHE A 237 -15.82 0.44 -9.14
N ASP A 238 -16.88 1.02 -9.68
CA ASP A 238 -17.67 2.04 -8.99
C ASP A 238 -18.32 1.44 -7.76
N LYS A 239 -18.88 0.24 -7.90
CA LYS A 239 -19.44 -0.50 -6.78
C LYS A 239 -18.37 -0.95 -5.78
N VAL A 240 -17.25 -1.49 -6.25
CA VAL A 240 -16.13 -1.89 -5.38
C VAL A 240 -15.67 -0.72 -4.51
N LEU A 241 -15.45 0.45 -5.11
CA LEU A 241 -14.99 1.62 -4.36
C LEU A 241 -16.03 2.11 -3.36
N ALA A 242 -17.31 2.15 -3.76
CA ALA A 242 -18.40 2.55 -2.88
C ALA A 242 -18.56 1.57 -1.70
N ASP A 243 -18.51 0.27 -1.94
CA ASP A 243 -18.59 -0.76 -0.90
C ASP A 243 -17.41 -0.64 0.08
N CYS A 244 -16.19 -0.42 -0.42
CA CYS A 244 -15.00 -0.21 0.42
C CYS A 244 -15.13 1.05 1.29
N VAL A 245 -15.60 2.16 0.72
CA VAL A 245 -15.82 3.41 1.46
C VAL A 245 -16.90 3.23 2.53
N SER A 246 -18.03 2.62 2.18
CA SER A 246 -19.12 2.33 3.12
C SER A 246 -18.65 1.49 4.29
N TYR A 247 -17.94 0.41 4.01
CA TYR A 247 -17.43 -0.48 5.05
C TYR A 247 -16.35 0.21 5.92
N GLY A 248 -15.51 1.06 5.33
CA GLY A 248 -14.56 1.88 6.10
C GLY A 248 -15.27 2.78 7.11
N HIS A 249 -16.37 3.43 6.70
CA HIS A 249 -17.22 4.23 7.59
C HIS A 249 -17.86 3.40 8.70
N GLU A 250 -18.33 2.18 8.41
CA GLU A 250 -18.85 1.25 9.41
C GLU A 250 -17.81 0.90 10.48
N LEU A 251 -16.53 0.86 10.11
CA LEU A 251 -15.40 0.66 11.04
C LEU A 251 -14.95 1.95 11.75
N GLY A 252 -15.59 3.09 11.48
CA GLY A 252 -15.24 4.39 12.06
C GLY A 252 -14.01 5.06 11.44
N LEU A 253 -13.57 4.59 10.27
CA LEU A 253 -12.50 5.22 9.51
C LEU A 253 -13.01 6.41 8.70
N LYS A 254 -12.17 7.40 8.48
CA LYS A 254 -12.36 8.38 7.41
C LYS A 254 -11.74 7.83 6.14
N MET A 255 -12.48 7.92 5.04
CA MET A 255 -12.09 7.33 3.77
C MET A 255 -11.69 8.39 2.76
N SER A 256 -10.57 8.18 2.08
CA SER A 256 -10.21 9.01 0.94
C SER A 256 -9.92 8.16 -0.30
N VAL A 257 -10.03 8.79 -1.48
CA VAL A 257 -9.59 8.19 -2.73
C VAL A 257 -8.40 8.97 -3.25
N SER A 258 -7.31 8.27 -3.54
CA SER A 258 -6.07 8.91 -3.98
C SER A 258 -5.80 8.70 -5.47
N LEU A 259 -5.21 9.73 -6.09
CA LEU A 259 -4.77 9.69 -7.48
C LEU A 259 -3.29 10.04 -7.58
N ARG A 260 -2.50 9.24 -8.29
CA ARG A 260 -1.13 9.61 -8.68
C ARG A 260 -1.20 10.65 -9.77
N MET A 261 -0.69 11.86 -9.49
CA MET A 261 -0.78 13.00 -10.41
C MET A 261 -0.03 12.79 -11.72
N GLY A 262 0.99 11.93 -11.73
CA GLY A 262 1.84 11.69 -12.91
C GLY A 262 1.85 10.23 -13.39
N ALA A 263 0.92 9.39 -12.98
CA ALA A 263 0.84 8.01 -13.46
C ALA A 263 -0.12 7.94 -14.65
N TRP A 264 0.42 8.03 -15.86
CA TRP A 264 -0.35 8.08 -17.11
C TRP A 264 -0.27 6.77 -17.92
N GLY A 265 0.59 5.85 -17.52
CA GLY A 265 0.78 4.56 -18.17
C GLY A 265 1.91 3.78 -17.51
N MET A 266 2.10 2.56 -17.96
CA MET A 266 3.25 1.72 -17.62
C MET A 266 4.27 1.77 -18.75
N GLY A 267 5.57 1.76 -18.41
CA GLY A 267 6.61 1.67 -19.41
C GLY A 267 6.65 0.32 -20.12
N PHE A 268 7.25 0.30 -21.33
CA PHE A 268 7.48 -0.95 -22.07
C PHE A 268 8.05 -2.07 -21.17
N PRO A 269 7.59 -3.33 -21.31
CA PRO A 269 6.65 -3.86 -22.31
C PRO A 269 5.17 -3.86 -21.90
N TYR A 270 4.80 -3.14 -20.84
CA TYR A 270 3.46 -3.15 -20.26
C TYR A 270 2.60 -1.99 -20.73
N ASP A 271 3.15 -1.11 -21.58
CA ASP A 271 2.58 0.10 -22.13
C ASP A 271 1.33 -0.14 -23.01
N GLN A 272 1.11 -1.37 -23.47
CA GLN A 272 -0.06 -1.72 -24.30
C GLN A 272 -1.03 -2.68 -23.60
N CYS A 273 -0.76 -3.06 -22.35
CA CYS A 273 -1.47 -4.19 -21.76
C CYS A 273 -2.70 -3.81 -20.93
N TYR A 274 -2.58 -2.95 -19.92
CA TYR A 274 -3.70 -2.66 -19.02
C TYR A 274 -3.54 -1.45 -18.08
N PHE A 275 -2.47 -0.70 -18.20
CA PHE A 275 -2.23 0.49 -17.40
C PHE A 275 -2.14 1.77 -18.24
N ASP A 276 -2.55 1.70 -19.50
CA ASP A 276 -2.60 2.88 -20.35
C ASP A 276 -3.83 3.70 -20.01
N VAL A 277 -3.62 5.00 -19.91
CA VAL A 277 -4.69 5.98 -19.85
C VAL A 277 -4.96 6.45 -21.27
N PRO A 278 -6.09 6.09 -21.91
CA PRO A 278 -6.36 6.45 -23.30
C PRO A 278 -6.22 7.95 -23.56
N PHE A 279 -6.57 8.78 -22.59
CA PHE A 279 -6.43 10.22 -22.67
C PHE A 279 -4.97 10.65 -22.90
N HIS A 280 -4.00 9.97 -22.27
CA HIS A 280 -2.58 10.23 -22.46
C HIS A 280 -2.14 9.92 -23.90
N ASP A 281 -2.46 8.74 -24.40
CA ASP A 281 -1.99 8.26 -25.69
C ASP A 281 -2.67 8.99 -26.87
N GLU A 282 -3.92 9.39 -26.69
CA GLU A 282 -4.70 10.13 -27.69
C GLU A 282 -4.30 11.62 -27.77
N ASN A 283 -3.57 12.15 -26.76
CA ASN A 283 -3.25 13.58 -26.65
C ASN A 283 -1.75 13.87 -26.45
N PRO A 284 -0.85 13.40 -27.34
CA PRO A 284 0.59 13.62 -27.16
C PRO A 284 0.99 15.11 -27.21
N HIS A 285 0.15 15.99 -27.73
CA HIS A 285 0.36 17.43 -27.78
C HIS A 285 0.15 18.12 -26.42
N LEU A 286 -0.40 17.41 -25.43
CA LEU A 286 -0.58 17.87 -24.04
C LEU A 286 0.51 17.34 -23.09
N HIS A 287 1.51 16.65 -23.63
CA HIS A 287 2.64 16.16 -22.84
C HIS A 287 3.55 17.29 -22.40
N CYS A 288 4.31 17.04 -21.34
CA CYS A 288 5.44 17.85 -20.95
C CYS A 288 6.48 17.88 -22.07
N ILE A 289 7.09 19.04 -22.28
CA ILE A 289 8.14 19.25 -23.27
C ILE A 289 9.41 19.65 -22.52
N ASP A 290 10.51 18.97 -22.81
CA ASP A 290 11.79 19.34 -22.27
C ASP A 290 12.37 20.60 -22.93
N ARG A 291 13.52 21.07 -22.46
CA ARG A 291 14.16 22.28 -23.01
C ARG A 291 14.61 22.17 -24.46
N ASN A 292 14.77 20.95 -24.97
CA ASN A 292 15.19 20.69 -26.35
C ASN A 292 13.97 20.56 -27.29
N GLY A 293 12.77 20.63 -26.75
CA GLY A 293 11.53 20.47 -27.51
C GLY A 293 11.06 19.00 -27.60
N ASP A 294 11.68 18.08 -26.86
CA ASP A 294 11.32 16.68 -26.89
C ASP A 294 10.14 16.37 -25.95
N ASN A 295 9.23 15.54 -26.43
CA ASN A 295 8.12 15.05 -25.65
C ASN A 295 8.58 14.13 -24.51
N ILE A 296 8.05 14.37 -23.33
CA ILE A 296 8.23 13.50 -22.16
C ILE A 296 6.91 12.78 -21.91
N SER A 297 6.95 11.49 -21.61
CA SER A 297 5.76 10.70 -21.31
C SER A 297 5.15 11.07 -19.96
N ALA A 298 4.73 12.34 -19.83
CA ALA A 298 4.01 12.91 -18.70
C ALA A 298 3.09 14.00 -19.21
N MET A 299 1.85 14.05 -18.71
CA MET A 299 0.89 15.09 -19.09
C MET A 299 1.19 16.40 -18.35
N SER A 300 1.15 17.53 -19.05
CA SER A 300 1.41 18.82 -18.45
C SER A 300 0.14 19.49 -17.90
N TYR A 301 0.19 19.85 -16.63
CA TYR A 301 -0.86 20.64 -15.98
C TYR A 301 -0.93 22.10 -16.44
N ALA A 302 -0.02 22.51 -17.31
CA ALA A 302 -0.15 23.81 -18.00
C ALA A 302 -1.38 23.86 -18.91
N PHE A 303 -1.83 22.69 -19.42
CA PHE A 303 -2.99 22.60 -20.30
C PHE A 303 -4.29 22.44 -19.49
N PRO A 304 -5.32 23.26 -19.77
CA PRO A 304 -6.63 23.14 -19.13
C PRO A 304 -7.29 21.78 -19.29
N GLU A 305 -7.07 21.13 -20.43
CA GLU A 305 -7.63 19.83 -20.77
C GLU A 305 -7.12 18.74 -19.80
N VAL A 306 -5.83 18.77 -19.47
CA VAL A 306 -5.22 17.85 -18.50
C VAL A 306 -5.79 18.09 -17.11
N ARG A 307 -5.85 19.36 -16.68
CA ARG A 307 -6.44 19.71 -15.38
C ARG A 307 -7.89 19.26 -15.29
N LYS A 308 -8.67 19.49 -16.35
CA LYS A 308 -10.08 19.07 -16.41
C LYS A 308 -10.22 17.56 -16.29
N PHE A 309 -9.40 16.77 -17.02
CA PHE A 309 -9.42 15.30 -16.96
C PHE A 309 -9.16 14.81 -15.53
N VAL A 310 -8.15 15.36 -14.85
CA VAL A 310 -7.82 15.00 -13.47
C VAL A 310 -8.93 15.40 -12.51
N ILE A 311 -9.50 16.60 -12.66
CA ILE A 311 -10.62 17.08 -11.84
C ILE A 311 -11.85 16.19 -12.02
N ASP A 312 -12.22 15.87 -13.26
CA ASP A 312 -13.36 14.99 -13.55
C ASP A 312 -13.16 13.61 -12.94
N THR A 313 -11.94 13.08 -12.98
CA THR A 313 -11.59 11.80 -12.34
C THR A 313 -11.80 11.87 -10.82
N LEU A 314 -11.31 12.92 -10.17
CA LEU A 314 -11.47 13.08 -8.72
C LEU A 314 -12.93 13.35 -8.31
N LEU A 315 -13.69 14.08 -9.11
CA LEU A 315 -15.14 14.24 -8.90
C LEU A 315 -15.87 12.88 -9.00
N ASN A 316 -15.49 12.06 -9.98
CA ASN A 316 -16.04 10.71 -10.09
C ASN A 316 -15.67 9.82 -8.91
N SER A 317 -14.43 9.93 -8.41
CA SER A 317 -13.99 9.21 -7.22
C SER A 317 -14.78 9.61 -5.98
N ALA A 318 -15.08 10.89 -5.84
CA ALA A 318 -15.87 11.41 -4.71
C ALA A 318 -17.33 10.91 -4.69
N ARG A 319 -17.87 10.41 -5.81
CA ARG A 319 -19.20 9.75 -5.86
C ARG A 319 -19.28 8.48 -5.01
N SER A 320 -18.14 7.87 -4.69
CA SER A 320 -18.07 6.74 -3.76
C SER A 320 -18.54 7.08 -2.33
N GLY A 321 -18.71 8.37 -2.02
CA GLY A 321 -19.06 8.85 -0.69
C GLY A 321 -17.85 9.06 0.22
N CYS A 322 -16.62 9.12 -0.32
CA CYS A 322 -15.42 9.37 0.47
C CYS A 322 -15.40 10.78 1.07
N ASP A 323 -14.67 10.93 2.19
CA ASP A 323 -14.55 12.20 2.92
C ASP A 323 -13.49 13.14 2.32
N ALA A 324 -12.59 12.58 1.50
CA ALA A 324 -11.49 13.33 0.90
C ALA A 324 -11.04 12.75 -0.44
N VAL A 325 -10.41 13.59 -1.25
CA VAL A 325 -9.56 13.17 -2.37
C VAL A 325 -8.10 13.47 -2.02
N THR A 326 -7.20 12.53 -2.34
CA THR A 326 -5.77 12.65 -2.05
C THR A 326 -4.97 12.70 -3.34
N LEU A 327 -4.19 13.75 -3.52
CA LEU A 327 -3.27 13.91 -4.64
C LEU A 327 -1.90 13.36 -4.25
N ILE A 328 -1.39 12.38 -5.00
CA ILE A 328 -0.09 11.77 -4.78
C ILE A 328 0.91 12.41 -5.71
N ALA A 329 1.74 13.30 -5.17
CA ALA A 329 2.66 14.14 -5.94
C ALA A 329 4.15 13.81 -5.75
N HIS A 330 4.48 12.68 -5.12
CA HIS A 330 5.87 12.24 -5.00
C HIS A 330 6.27 11.21 -6.06
N ARG A 331 5.38 10.93 -7.03
CA ARG A 331 5.61 9.98 -8.13
C ARG A 331 5.09 10.54 -9.43
N GLY A 332 5.76 10.18 -10.52
CA GLY A 332 5.33 10.56 -11.87
C GLY A 332 5.55 12.04 -12.18
N ILE A 333 6.61 12.63 -11.65
CA ILE A 333 7.07 13.96 -12.06
C ILE A 333 7.74 13.86 -13.46
N PRO A 334 7.78 14.95 -14.24
CA PRO A 334 7.32 16.33 -13.96
C PRO A 334 5.82 16.55 -14.15
N TYR A 335 5.30 17.67 -13.65
CA TYR A 335 3.92 18.12 -13.85
C TYR A 335 3.81 19.30 -14.80
N VAL A 336 4.86 20.09 -14.93
CA VAL A 336 5.00 21.27 -15.77
C VAL A 336 6.47 21.42 -16.11
N LEU A 337 6.81 21.70 -17.38
CA LEU A 337 8.17 21.97 -17.84
C LEU A 337 8.24 23.20 -18.76
N PHE A 338 8.58 22.98 -20.03
CA PHE A 338 8.83 24.04 -21.01
C PHE A 338 7.80 24.09 -22.12
N GLU A 339 6.59 23.56 -21.90
CA GLU A 339 5.51 23.58 -22.87
C GLU A 339 5.25 25.02 -23.37
N LYS A 340 4.78 25.12 -24.59
CA LYS A 340 4.55 26.44 -25.20
C LYS A 340 3.76 27.41 -24.32
N PRO A 341 2.67 27.05 -23.62
CA PRO A 341 1.97 27.97 -22.72
C PRO A 341 2.86 28.46 -21.56
N VAL A 342 3.76 27.63 -21.07
CA VAL A 342 4.71 28.00 -20.00
C VAL A 342 5.78 28.95 -20.53
N ALA A 343 6.38 28.59 -21.67
CA ALA A 343 7.44 29.37 -22.28
C ALA A 343 6.93 30.77 -22.73
N ASP A 344 5.76 30.84 -23.34
CA ASP A 344 5.13 32.10 -23.72
C ASP A 344 4.81 32.97 -22.50
N ARG A 345 4.26 32.36 -21.44
CA ARG A 345 3.97 33.06 -20.21
C ARG A 345 5.22 33.57 -19.49
N TYR A 346 6.29 32.79 -19.52
CA TYR A 346 7.59 33.23 -18.99
C TYR A 346 8.12 34.43 -19.77
N PHE A 347 8.04 34.36 -21.12
CA PHE A 347 8.44 35.47 -21.98
C PHE A 347 7.64 36.73 -21.71
N GLU A 348 6.31 36.64 -21.57
CA GLU A 348 5.48 37.79 -21.20
C GLU A 348 5.91 38.43 -19.87
N LEU A 349 6.33 37.65 -18.90
CA LEU A 349 6.69 38.13 -17.57
C LEU A 349 8.10 38.71 -17.51
N TYR A 350 9.04 38.14 -18.28
CA TYR A 350 10.48 38.40 -18.09
C TYR A 350 11.21 38.83 -19.37
N GLY A 351 10.59 38.79 -20.54
CA GLY A 351 11.15 39.24 -21.82
C GLY A 351 12.19 38.27 -22.43
N GLU A 352 12.29 37.07 -21.91
CA GLU A 352 13.20 36.01 -22.35
C GLU A 352 12.52 34.66 -22.30
N TYR A 353 12.93 33.69 -23.14
CA TYR A 353 12.43 32.32 -23.07
C TYR A 353 13.21 31.51 -22.02
N PRO A 354 12.56 30.51 -21.37
CA PRO A 354 13.16 29.80 -20.24
C PRO A 354 14.09 28.63 -20.60
N TYR A 355 14.31 28.34 -21.90
CA TYR A 355 14.95 27.09 -22.36
C TYR A 355 16.39 26.90 -21.86
N ASP A 356 17.15 27.98 -21.65
CA ASP A 356 18.52 27.93 -21.15
C ASP A 356 18.61 27.99 -19.61
N LEU A 357 17.48 28.08 -18.93
CA LEU A 357 17.47 28.19 -17.47
C LEU A 357 17.61 26.83 -16.81
N PRO A 358 18.33 26.73 -15.67
CA PRO A 358 18.32 25.53 -14.87
C PRO A 358 16.93 25.28 -14.28
N LEU A 359 16.59 24.00 -14.05
CA LEU A 359 15.28 23.58 -13.51
C LEU A 359 15.00 24.14 -12.10
N ASP A 360 16.03 24.53 -11.37
CA ASP A 360 15.91 25.18 -10.05
C ASP A 360 15.88 26.71 -10.11
N ASN A 361 15.73 27.30 -11.32
CA ASN A 361 15.61 28.75 -11.45
C ASN A 361 14.39 29.25 -10.67
N PRO A 362 14.55 30.22 -9.75
CA PRO A 362 13.46 30.66 -8.86
C PRO A 362 12.25 31.28 -9.60
N ARG A 363 12.47 31.96 -10.75
CA ARG A 363 11.39 32.54 -11.54
C ARG A 363 10.59 31.45 -12.27
N LEU A 364 11.30 30.45 -12.81
CA LEU A 364 10.67 29.31 -13.47
C LEU A 364 9.87 28.48 -12.46
N ASN A 365 10.47 28.15 -11.32
CA ASN A 365 9.79 27.43 -10.25
C ASN A 365 8.54 28.17 -9.75
N LYS A 366 8.62 29.52 -9.64
CA LYS A 366 7.46 30.31 -9.27
C LYS A 366 6.33 30.18 -10.29
N LEU A 367 6.65 30.23 -11.59
CA LEU A 367 5.64 30.07 -12.64
C LEU A 367 5.00 28.68 -12.60
N HIS A 368 5.80 27.62 -12.42
CA HIS A 368 5.29 26.26 -12.25
C HIS A 368 4.36 26.16 -11.02
N CYS A 369 4.76 26.74 -9.89
CA CYS A 369 3.91 26.81 -8.71
C CYS A 369 2.60 27.58 -8.95
N ASP A 370 2.65 28.71 -9.66
CA ASP A 370 1.45 29.50 -9.97
C ASP A 370 0.45 28.69 -10.84
N ILE A 371 0.94 27.91 -11.80
CA ILE A 371 0.12 26.99 -12.62
C ILE A 371 -0.53 25.92 -11.74
N MET A 372 0.25 25.28 -10.88
CA MET A 372 -0.28 24.25 -9.99
C MET A 372 -1.25 24.81 -8.95
N ILE A 373 -1.03 26.00 -8.42
CA ILE A 373 -2.00 26.69 -7.56
C ILE A 373 -3.31 26.92 -8.31
N GLY A 374 -3.25 27.29 -9.60
CA GLY A 374 -4.41 27.38 -10.48
C GLY A 374 -5.20 26.07 -10.53
N PHE A 375 -4.54 24.95 -10.75
CA PHE A 375 -5.16 23.62 -10.73
C PHE A 375 -5.85 23.30 -9.39
N PHE A 376 -5.20 23.57 -8.26
CA PHE A 376 -5.81 23.32 -6.94
C PHE A 376 -7.03 24.21 -6.67
N ARG A 377 -7.05 25.43 -7.20
CA ARG A 377 -8.25 26.31 -7.14
C ARG A 377 -9.40 25.73 -7.96
N GLU A 378 -9.12 25.36 -9.23
CA GLU A 378 -10.12 24.73 -10.09
C GLU A 378 -10.69 23.45 -9.45
N LEU A 379 -9.83 22.61 -8.85
CA LEU A 379 -10.26 21.41 -8.13
C LEU A 379 -11.14 21.76 -6.91
N ARG A 380 -10.73 22.74 -6.09
CA ARG A 380 -11.51 23.16 -4.92
C ARG A 380 -12.89 23.68 -5.33
N GLU A 381 -12.94 24.55 -6.34
CA GLU A 381 -14.18 25.10 -6.89
C GLU A 381 -15.10 23.98 -7.40
N ALA A 382 -14.58 23.05 -8.20
CA ALA A 382 -15.36 21.94 -8.75
C ALA A 382 -15.93 21.01 -7.66
N LEU A 383 -15.14 20.70 -6.62
CA LEU A 383 -15.59 19.91 -5.49
C LEU A 383 -16.66 20.64 -4.67
N ASP A 384 -16.48 21.94 -4.43
CA ASP A 384 -17.43 22.77 -3.68
C ASP A 384 -18.76 22.96 -4.43
N GLU A 385 -18.72 23.14 -5.75
CA GLU A 385 -19.91 23.24 -6.60
C GLU A 385 -20.69 21.91 -6.65
N THR A 386 -19.97 20.79 -6.72
CA THR A 386 -20.62 19.48 -6.89
C THR A 386 -21.16 18.90 -5.58
N TYR A 387 -20.39 19.01 -4.50
CA TYR A 387 -20.69 18.32 -3.23
C TYR A 387 -21.05 19.27 -2.08
N GLY A 388 -20.87 20.57 -2.28
CA GLY A 388 -21.04 21.59 -1.25
C GLY A 388 -19.72 22.00 -0.60
N LYS A 389 -19.69 23.27 -0.16
CA LYS A 389 -18.49 23.94 0.34
C LYS A 389 -17.76 23.13 1.42
N ASN A 390 -16.51 22.80 1.15
CA ASN A 390 -15.61 22.07 2.06
C ASN A 390 -16.14 20.69 2.53
N LYS A 391 -17.09 20.09 1.82
CA LYS A 391 -17.59 18.76 2.14
C LYS A 391 -16.56 17.67 1.87
N ILE A 392 -15.88 17.75 0.73
CA ILE A 392 -14.78 16.84 0.37
C ILE A 392 -13.46 17.56 0.67
N ARG A 393 -12.63 16.95 1.51
CA ARG A 393 -11.30 17.50 1.81
C ARG A 393 -10.34 17.26 0.64
N ILE A 394 -9.36 18.12 0.48
CA ILE A 394 -8.23 17.92 -0.42
C ILE A 394 -7.00 17.60 0.42
N GLN A 395 -6.40 16.45 0.16
CA GLN A 395 -5.20 15.97 0.81
C GLN A 395 -4.07 15.89 -0.20
N LEU A 396 -2.86 16.27 0.18
CA LEU A 396 -1.69 16.28 -0.69
C LEU A 396 -0.57 15.43 -0.08
N ARG A 397 -0.11 14.41 -0.80
CA ARG A 397 1.13 13.70 -0.47
C ARG A 397 2.26 14.33 -1.26
N SER A 398 3.20 14.96 -0.57
CA SER A 398 4.27 15.77 -1.14
C SER A 398 5.65 15.37 -0.64
N LEU A 399 6.66 15.76 -1.38
CA LEU A 399 8.07 15.67 -0.99
C LEU A 399 8.39 16.57 0.20
N TYR A 400 9.64 16.57 0.65
CA TYR A 400 10.13 17.55 1.60
C TYR A 400 9.90 18.99 1.13
N PHE A 401 9.81 19.92 2.06
CA PHE A 401 9.31 21.27 1.89
C PHE A 401 9.97 22.05 0.74
N ASP A 402 11.29 22.08 0.71
CA ASP A 402 12.02 22.85 -0.30
C ASP A 402 11.99 22.15 -1.67
N ASP A 403 11.93 20.84 -1.67
CA ASP A 403 11.89 20.02 -2.87
C ASP A 403 10.51 20.04 -3.56
N ALA A 404 9.44 20.22 -2.80
CA ALA A 404 8.11 20.33 -3.35
C ALA A 404 7.97 21.52 -4.32
N LYS A 405 8.62 22.65 -4.04
CA LYS A 405 8.62 23.82 -4.94
C LYS A 405 9.29 23.54 -6.28
N ARG A 406 10.32 22.68 -6.29
CA ARG A 406 11.04 22.29 -7.52
C ARG A 406 10.18 21.46 -8.48
N ILE A 407 9.12 20.84 -7.98
CA ILE A 407 8.12 20.12 -8.78
C ILE A 407 6.82 20.93 -8.99
N GLY A 408 6.86 22.22 -8.75
CA GLY A 408 5.72 23.12 -8.93
C GLY A 408 4.71 23.15 -7.77
N LEU A 409 5.06 22.64 -6.58
CA LEU A 409 4.15 22.60 -5.44
C LEU A 409 4.63 23.55 -4.32
N ASP A 410 4.11 24.77 -4.29
CA ASP A 410 4.29 25.67 -3.14
C ASP A 410 3.28 25.30 -2.04
N VAL A 411 3.67 24.32 -1.21
CA VAL A 411 2.80 23.79 -0.15
C VAL A 411 2.46 24.82 0.92
N GLU A 412 3.34 25.80 1.16
CA GLU A 412 3.04 26.90 2.08
C GLU A 412 1.93 27.78 1.51
N GLU A 413 2.02 28.16 0.24
CA GLU A 413 1.01 28.99 -0.42
C GLU A 413 -0.31 28.22 -0.59
N LEU A 414 -0.28 26.94 -0.96
CA LEU A 414 -1.48 26.09 -1.00
C LEU A 414 -2.19 26.04 0.37
N SER A 415 -1.42 25.92 1.44
CA SER A 415 -1.93 25.94 2.82
C SER A 415 -2.50 27.31 3.19
N ARG A 416 -1.77 28.38 2.88
CA ARG A 416 -2.21 29.77 3.13
C ARG A 416 -3.53 30.12 2.45
N LEU A 417 -3.73 29.61 1.24
CA LEU A 417 -4.94 29.81 0.45
C LEU A 417 -6.09 28.88 0.86
N GLY A 418 -5.85 27.93 1.76
CA GLY A 418 -6.85 26.94 2.19
C GLY A 418 -7.23 25.94 1.09
N LEU A 419 -6.36 25.74 0.09
CA LEU A 419 -6.60 24.85 -1.04
C LEU A 419 -6.31 23.37 -0.71
N VAL A 420 -5.55 23.13 0.35
CA VAL A 420 -5.30 21.79 0.91
C VAL A 420 -5.68 21.77 2.38
N ASN A 421 -6.20 20.63 2.85
CA ASN A 421 -6.65 20.45 4.23
C ASN A 421 -5.67 19.63 5.06
N ASP A 422 -5.05 18.64 4.42
CA ASP A 422 -4.10 17.71 5.05
C ASP A 422 -2.91 17.50 4.12
N ILE A 423 -1.72 17.37 4.70
CA ILE A 423 -0.50 17.12 3.93
C ILE A 423 0.18 15.88 4.49
N ILE A 424 0.47 14.93 3.62
CA ILE A 424 1.25 13.75 3.91
C ILE A 424 2.69 14.01 3.44
N VAL A 425 3.60 14.15 4.41
CA VAL A 425 5.01 14.47 4.16
C VAL A 425 5.77 13.19 3.85
N TYR A 426 6.18 13.04 2.60
CA TYR A 426 6.98 11.91 2.16
C TYR A 426 8.48 12.24 2.29
N PRO A 427 9.27 11.45 3.00
CA PRO A 427 10.66 11.77 3.32
C PRO A 427 11.61 11.48 2.14
N GLN A 428 11.44 12.20 1.06
CA GLN A 428 12.23 12.07 -0.15
C GLN A 428 12.58 13.46 -0.70
N THR A 429 13.82 13.63 -1.14
CA THR A 429 14.29 14.84 -1.79
C THR A 429 14.03 14.78 -3.30
N PHE A 430 14.00 15.94 -3.95
CA PHE A 430 13.94 16.03 -5.40
C PHE A 430 15.13 15.35 -6.07
N ASP A 431 16.32 15.53 -5.53
CA ASP A 431 17.54 14.95 -6.09
C ASP A 431 17.53 13.41 -6.05
N GLU A 432 16.87 12.80 -5.07
CA GLU A 432 16.66 11.35 -5.03
C GLU A 432 15.72 10.86 -6.12
N LEU A 433 14.70 11.64 -6.46
CA LEU A 433 13.78 11.33 -7.56
C LEU A 433 14.40 11.58 -8.94
N TRP A 434 15.28 12.56 -9.04
CA TRP A 434 15.81 13.08 -10.30
C TRP A 434 17.26 12.68 -10.58
N LYS A 435 17.84 11.78 -9.80
CA LYS A 435 19.23 11.31 -9.95
C LYS A 435 19.57 10.75 -11.33
N VAL A 436 18.57 10.37 -12.12
CA VAL A 436 18.79 9.92 -13.51
C VAL A 436 19.42 11.01 -14.37
N ASP A 437 19.13 12.28 -14.13
CA ASP A 437 19.73 13.38 -14.90
C ASP A 437 21.22 13.58 -14.62
N SER A 438 21.73 13.18 -13.46
CA SER A 438 23.15 13.28 -13.13
C SER A 438 24.04 12.33 -13.93
N VAL A 439 23.45 11.30 -14.56
CA VAL A 439 24.17 10.34 -15.42
C VAL A 439 23.98 10.61 -16.93
N ARG A 440 23.21 11.66 -17.29
CA ARG A 440 23.12 12.12 -18.68
C ARG A 440 24.30 13.01 -19.01
N VAL A 441 24.96 12.70 -20.09
CA VAL A 441 26.03 13.53 -20.67
C VAL A 441 25.52 14.06 -22.00
N TYR A 442 25.40 15.38 -22.08
CA TYR A 442 25.14 16.04 -23.35
C TYR A 442 26.38 15.93 -24.24
N ASN A 443 26.21 15.37 -25.43
CA ASN A 443 27.26 15.32 -26.42
C ASN A 443 27.11 16.51 -27.38
N GLU A 444 27.88 17.58 -27.11
CA GLU A 444 27.86 18.81 -27.91
C GLU A 444 28.20 18.58 -29.40
N GLU A 445 29.00 17.57 -29.74
CA GLU A 445 29.36 17.27 -31.14
C GLU A 445 28.20 16.66 -31.94
N LYS A 446 27.26 16.01 -31.27
CA LYS A 446 26.15 15.30 -31.91
C LYS A 446 24.78 15.90 -31.62
N GLY A 447 24.70 16.88 -30.70
CA GLY A 447 23.43 17.45 -30.28
C GLY A 447 22.48 16.43 -29.63
N GLU A 448 23.02 15.36 -29.04
CA GLU A 448 22.24 14.28 -28.45
C GLU A 448 22.53 14.14 -26.95
N ASP A 449 21.48 14.10 -26.14
CA ASP A 449 21.56 13.63 -24.76
C ASP A 449 21.78 12.11 -24.76
N ARG A 450 22.88 11.66 -24.20
CA ARG A 450 23.15 10.23 -24.00
C ARG A 450 23.26 9.91 -22.53
N ILE A 451 22.73 8.77 -22.15
CA ILE A 451 23.05 8.18 -20.86
C ILE A 451 24.52 7.75 -20.89
N ASP A 452 25.32 8.28 -19.99
CA ASP A 452 26.67 7.78 -19.74
C ASP A 452 26.54 6.40 -19.07
N ILE A 453 26.70 5.35 -19.88
CA ILE A 453 26.53 3.96 -19.43
C ILE A 453 27.49 3.60 -18.29
N GLU A 454 28.71 4.14 -18.29
CA GLU A 454 29.66 3.87 -17.21
C GLU A 454 29.23 4.54 -15.90
N LYS A 455 28.78 5.80 -15.96
CA LYS A 455 28.23 6.50 -14.80
C LYS A 455 26.92 5.88 -14.33
N TYR A 456 26.05 5.49 -15.26
CA TYR A 456 24.81 4.79 -14.94
C TYR A 456 25.07 3.46 -14.26
N ASN A 457 25.98 2.64 -14.80
CA ASN A 457 26.38 1.37 -14.19
C ASN A 457 27.05 1.57 -12.83
N ALA A 458 27.90 2.58 -12.69
CA ALA A 458 28.51 2.93 -11.41
C ALA A 458 27.46 3.37 -10.38
N TYR A 459 26.46 4.16 -10.80
CA TYR A 459 25.32 4.55 -9.98
C TYR A 459 24.45 3.34 -9.58
N VAL A 460 24.09 2.49 -10.53
CA VAL A 460 23.33 1.26 -10.28
C VAL A 460 24.07 0.35 -9.31
N ASN A 461 25.37 0.15 -9.50
CA ASN A 461 26.18 -0.71 -8.65
C ASN A 461 26.39 -0.12 -7.24
N SER A 462 26.57 1.19 -7.11
CA SER A 462 26.73 1.86 -5.81
C SER A 462 25.44 1.93 -5.00
N ASN A 463 24.27 1.84 -5.68
CA ASN A 463 22.96 1.91 -5.07
C ASN A 463 22.16 0.59 -5.23
N HIS A 464 22.85 -0.52 -5.52
CA HIS A 464 22.20 -1.80 -5.81
C HIS A 464 21.28 -2.27 -4.68
N GLU A 465 21.66 -2.16 -3.43
CA GLU A 465 20.78 -2.43 -2.29
C GLU A 465 19.59 -1.46 -2.24
N THR A 466 19.81 -0.21 -2.55
CA THR A 466 18.79 0.84 -2.63
C THR A 466 17.83 0.60 -3.79
N LEU A 467 18.33 0.15 -4.95
CA LEU A 467 17.54 -0.15 -6.14
C LEU A 467 16.79 -1.48 -5.99
N LEU A 468 17.36 -2.49 -5.36
CA LEU A 468 16.66 -3.75 -5.04
C LEU A 468 15.56 -3.54 -4.00
N ASN A 469 15.77 -2.61 -3.07
CA ASN A 469 14.74 -2.15 -2.15
C ASN A 469 13.77 -1.16 -2.82
N SER A 470 14.05 -0.71 -4.03
CA SER A 470 13.33 0.35 -4.77
C SER A 470 12.15 -0.14 -5.62
N HIS A 471 11.68 -1.35 -5.44
CA HIS A 471 10.30 -1.65 -5.83
C HIS A 471 9.33 -0.75 -5.04
N GLY A 472 9.61 0.54 -5.18
CA GLY A 472 8.91 1.64 -4.57
C GLY A 472 9.46 2.10 -3.22
N VAL A 473 10.70 1.80 -2.94
CA VAL A 473 11.36 2.14 -1.70
C VAL A 473 12.56 3.00 -2.07
N GLY A 474 12.32 4.29 -2.20
CA GLY A 474 13.43 5.24 -2.23
C GLY A 474 14.31 5.03 -1.00
N THR A 475 15.57 5.38 -1.13
CA THR A 475 16.47 5.54 0.02
C THR A 475 15.71 6.27 1.10
N TYR A 476 15.62 5.63 2.26
CA TYR A 476 15.00 6.26 3.42
C TYR A 476 15.88 7.41 3.81
N GLY A 477 15.44 8.61 3.42
CA GLY A 477 16.00 9.80 3.99
C GLY A 477 15.93 9.65 5.51
N GLU A 478 17.06 9.84 6.18
CA GLU A 478 17.05 10.06 7.61
C GLU A 478 16.00 11.13 7.90
N ILE A 479 15.29 10.98 9.02
CA ILE A 479 14.36 12.01 9.47
C ILE A 479 15.18 13.28 9.67
N VAL A 480 15.09 14.20 8.71
CA VAL A 480 15.83 15.45 8.75
C VAL A 480 15.09 16.42 9.66
N SER A 481 15.56 16.59 10.88
CA SER A 481 14.91 17.41 11.92
C SER A 481 14.54 18.81 11.42
N SER A 482 15.41 19.47 10.66
CA SER A 482 15.13 20.80 10.09
C SER A 482 13.95 20.81 9.10
N GLN A 483 13.74 19.74 8.36
CA GLN A 483 12.58 19.61 7.47
C GLN A 483 11.29 19.41 8.28
N VAL A 484 11.35 18.58 9.32
CA VAL A 484 10.20 18.39 10.22
C VAL A 484 9.80 19.73 10.86
N GLU A 485 10.75 20.51 11.36
CA GLU A 485 10.50 21.84 11.95
C GLU A 485 9.82 22.81 10.96
N LYS A 486 10.30 22.85 9.71
CA LYS A 486 9.68 23.68 8.66
C LYS A 486 8.21 23.28 8.43
N TRP A 487 7.93 22.00 8.30
CA TRP A 487 6.58 21.48 8.12
C TRP A 487 5.68 21.83 9.31
N LEU A 488 6.14 21.62 10.54
CA LEU A 488 5.39 21.95 11.74
C LEU A 488 5.09 23.47 11.84
N SER A 489 5.96 24.32 11.31
CA SER A 489 5.68 25.75 11.22
C SER A 489 4.51 26.07 10.30
N VAL A 490 4.35 25.32 9.20
CA VAL A 490 3.21 25.44 8.27
C VAL A 490 1.90 24.99 8.95
N GLU A 491 1.92 23.84 9.65
CA GLU A 491 0.78 23.37 10.43
C GLU A 491 0.32 24.42 11.45
N LYS A 492 1.26 24.94 12.23
CA LYS A 492 1.00 25.96 13.25
C LYS A 492 0.45 27.26 12.66
N LYS A 493 0.95 27.67 11.50
CA LYS A 493 0.61 28.96 10.88
C LYS A 493 -0.73 28.93 10.14
N TYR A 494 -1.05 27.82 9.49
CA TYR A 494 -2.19 27.72 8.58
C TYR A 494 -3.26 26.71 8.99
N GLY A 495 -3.00 25.89 10.01
CA GLY A 495 -3.96 24.92 10.53
C GLY A 495 -4.19 23.69 9.66
N VAL A 496 -3.33 23.45 8.66
CA VAL A 496 -3.35 22.19 7.90
C VAL A 496 -2.86 21.04 8.79
N LYS A 497 -3.42 19.85 8.65
CA LYS A 497 -2.93 18.68 9.41
C LYS A 497 -1.78 18.01 8.68
N LEU A 498 -0.73 17.66 9.40
CA LEU A 498 0.42 16.95 8.85
C LEU A 498 0.42 15.49 9.29
N TYR A 499 0.79 14.62 8.35
CA TYR A 499 1.05 13.19 8.57
C TYR A 499 2.45 12.89 8.04
N PHE A 500 3.37 12.49 8.92
CA PHE A 500 4.74 12.18 8.53
C PHE A 500 4.86 10.70 8.16
N GLU A 501 5.35 10.43 6.97
CA GLU A 501 5.51 9.06 6.48
C GLU A 501 6.56 8.30 7.25
N ILE A 502 6.23 7.10 7.73
CA ILE A 502 7.18 6.16 8.31
C ILE A 502 7.65 5.18 7.24
N MET A 503 8.92 5.28 6.93
CA MET A 503 9.61 4.44 5.95
C MET A 503 10.81 3.74 6.60
N PRO A 504 11.23 2.58 6.13
CA PRO A 504 10.75 1.76 5.00
C PRO A 504 9.39 1.09 5.22
N ARG A 505 8.84 0.54 4.12
CA ARG A 505 7.54 -0.17 4.18
C ARG A 505 7.60 -1.38 5.09
N ILE A 506 8.67 -2.16 5.01
CA ILE A 506 8.92 -3.35 5.82
C ILE A 506 10.22 -3.14 6.58
N MET A 507 10.15 -3.20 7.88
CA MET A 507 11.29 -3.12 8.79
C MET A 507 10.95 -3.85 10.09
N PRO A 508 11.94 -4.17 10.95
CA PRO A 508 11.67 -4.76 12.25
C PRO A 508 10.68 -3.93 13.08
N VAL A 509 9.84 -4.60 13.85
CA VAL A 509 8.83 -3.97 14.73
C VAL A 509 9.45 -2.87 15.62
N ALA A 510 10.65 -3.13 16.15
CA ALA A 510 11.37 -2.17 17.01
C ALA A 510 11.72 -0.86 16.28
N ASP A 511 11.99 -0.93 14.97
CA ASP A 511 12.36 0.23 14.17
C ASP A 511 11.15 1.11 13.87
N PHE A 512 9.96 0.53 13.65
CA PHE A 512 8.70 1.31 13.56
C PHE A 512 8.48 2.14 14.83
N LYS A 513 8.60 1.50 15.99
CA LYS A 513 8.48 2.16 17.28
C LYS A 513 9.52 3.27 17.47
N LYS A 514 10.79 2.98 17.12
CA LYS A 514 11.90 3.94 17.23
C LYS A 514 11.65 5.18 16.37
N GLN A 515 11.26 5.00 15.10
CA GLN A 515 10.99 6.12 14.20
C GLN A 515 9.80 6.96 14.66
N ALA A 516 8.72 6.32 15.11
CA ALA A 516 7.56 7.03 15.64
C ALA A 516 7.94 7.87 16.87
N LEU A 517 8.70 7.30 17.82
CA LEU A 517 9.19 8.03 18.99
C LEU A 517 10.10 9.20 18.62
N GLN A 518 10.98 9.03 17.63
CA GLN A 518 11.81 10.12 17.11
C GLN A 518 10.96 11.25 16.53
N LEU A 519 9.99 10.94 15.69
CA LEU A 519 9.08 11.94 15.11
C LEU A 519 8.26 12.65 16.19
N TYR A 520 7.74 11.92 17.19
CA TYR A 520 7.05 12.52 18.34
C TYR A 520 7.96 13.47 19.12
N SER A 521 9.22 13.11 19.32
CA SER A 521 10.20 13.98 20.02
C SER A 521 10.49 15.28 19.26
N LEU A 522 10.31 15.29 17.94
CA LEU A 522 10.44 16.47 17.08
C LEU A 522 9.13 17.31 17.03
N GLY A 523 8.05 16.85 17.68
CA GLY A 523 6.77 17.55 17.71
C GLY A 523 5.73 17.10 16.67
N ALA A 524 6.02 16.06 15.88
CA ALA A 524 5.00 15.45 15.03
C ALA A 524 3.86 14.88 15.88
N GLU A 525 2.64 14.94 15.37
CA GLU A 525 1.46 14.42 16.06
C GLU A 525 0.81 13.24 15.34
N ARG A 526 1.12 13.05 14.06
CA ARG A 526 0.46 12.07 13.20
C ARG A 526 1.44 11.45 12.21
N PHE A 527 1.16 10.21 11.84
CA PHE A 527 2.00 9.46 10.91
C PHE A 527 1.25 8.98 9.69
N ALA A 528 1.97 8.75 8.62
CA ALA A 528 1.46 8.12 7.42
C ALA A 528 2.20 6.80 7.13
N LEU A 529 1.50 5.91 6.44
CA LEU A 529 1.96 4.58 6.09
C LEU A 529 1.62 4.33 4.62
N TRP A 530 2.62 4.40 3.76
CA TRP A 530 2.49 4.12 2.33
C TRP A 530 2.42 2.61 2.05
N ASP A 531 1.58 2.21 1.10
CA ASP A 531 1.44 0.82 0.63
C ASP A 531 1.26 -0.18 1.78
N THR A 532 0.25 0.04 2.57
CA THR A 532 -0.02 -0.82 3.73
C THR A 532 -0.38 -2.25 3.37
N TYR A 533 -0.76 -2.53 2.11
CA TYR A 533 -0.96 -3.90 1.63
C TYR A 533 0.30 -4.78 1.74
N CYS A 534 1.49 -4.20 1.80
CA CYS A 534 2.76 -4.91 2.04
C CYS A 534 3.04 -5.14 3.53
N ARG A 535 2.30 -4.52 4.45
CA ARG A 535 2.59 -4.49 5.90
C ARG A 535 1.55 -5.24 6.71
N VAL A 536 0.27 -4.94 6.48
CA VAL A 536 -0.83 -5.50 7.27
C VAL A 536 -1.03 -7.01 7.14
N PRO A 537 -0.58 -7.70 6.08
CA PRO A 537 -0.63 -9.15 6.04
C PRO A 537 0.27 -9.82 7.09
N TYR A 538 1.32 -9.13 7.55
CA TYR A 538 2.19 -9.61 8.62
C TYR A 538 1.58 -9.25 9.98
N CYS A 539 1.17 -10.24 10.75
CA CYS A 539 0.47 -10.02 12.02
C CYS A 539 1.28 -9.18 13.02
N ASP A 540 2.60 -9.36 13.10
CA ASP A 540 3.48 -8.60 13.98
C ASP A 540 3.62 -7.12 13.56
N LEU A 541 3.73 -6.87 12.26
CA LEU A 541 3.73 -5.51 11.73
C LEU A 541 2.37 -4.84 11.91
N ARG A 542 1.27 -5.57 11.67
CA ARG A 542 -0.09 -5.09 11.92
C ARG A 542 -0.27 -4.70 13.38
N ALA A 543 0.22 -5.52 14.31
CA ALA A 543 0.09 -5.27 15.74
C ALA A 543 0.76 -3.96 16.16
N ILE A 544 1.99 -3.68 15.72
CA ILE A 544 2.67 -2.42 16.06
C ILE A 544 2.05 -1.22 15.32
N ILE A 545 1.78 -1.36 14.01
CA ILE A 545 1.17 -0.30 13.20
C ILE A 545 -0.16 0.14 13.82
N SER A 546 -0.97 -0.80 14.29
CA SER A 546 -2.27 -0.51 14.91
C SER A 546 -2.19 0.29 16.21
N LYS A 547 -0.99 0.48 16.77
CA LYS A 547 -0.76 1.12 18.07
C LYS A 547 0.22 2.30 18.04
N LEU A 548 0.66 2.72 16.87
CA LEU A 548 1.60 3.84 16.75
C LEU A 548 1.01 5.19 17.18
N GLY A 549 -0.31 5.31 17.22
CA GLY A 549 -1.01 6.51 17.68
C GLY A 549 -1.07 6.69 19.19
N HIS A 550 -0.66 5.69 19.99
CA HIS A 550 -0.59 5.75 21.45
C HIS A 550 0.63 6.56 21.92
N LYS A 551 0.67 7.83 21.58
CA LYS A 551 1.84 8.72 21.72
C LYS A 551 2.48 8.66 23.10
N GLU A 552 1.69 8.85 24.15
CA GLU A 552 2.17 8.96 25.54
C GLU A 552 2.62 7.63 26.11
N GLU A 553 2.10 6.52 25.57
CA GLU A 553 2.33 5.16 26.07
C GLU A 553 3.33 4.39 25.20
N LEU A 554 3.60 4.90 23.97
CA LEU A 554 4.33 4.17 22.96
C LEU A 554 5.71 3.68 23.41
N ALA A 555 6.40 4.46 24.25
CA ALA A 555 7.72 4.08 24.75
C ALA A 555 7.71 2.74 25.48
N ASP A 556 6.68 2.51 26.30
CA ASP A 556 6.53 1.32 27.13
C ASP A 556 5.63 0.25 26.48
N LEU A 557 4.93 0.63 25.39
CA LEU A 557 3.98 -0.25 24.73
C LEU A 557 4.68 -1.42 24.04
N ALA A 558 4.25 -2.64 24.34
CA ALA A 558 4.67 -3.88 23.69
C ALA A 558 3.44 -4.70 23.32
N PRO A 559 2.78 -4.42 22.19
CA PRO A 559 1.59 -5.16 21.79
C PRO A 559 1.89 -6.66 21.69
N GLU A 560 1.03 -7.49 22.27
CA GLU A 560 1.22 -8.94 22.32
C GLU A 560 1.49 -9.56 20.95
N GLY A 561 0.82 -9.06 19.91
CA GLY A 561 0.98 -9.54 18.54
C GLY A 561 2.35 -9.25 17.89
N THR A 562 3.20 -8.40 18.50
CA THR A 562 4.54 -8.09 17.99
C THR A 562 5.56 -9.18 18.29
N VAL A 563 5.25 -10.11 19.18
CA VAL A 563 6.13 -11.22 19.56
C VAL A 563 5.73 -12.47 18.79
N LYS A 564 6.68 -13.03 18.06
CA LYS A 564 6.53 -14.32 17.40
C LYS A 564 7.17 -15.41 18.22
N ARG A 565 6.48 -16.54 18.40
CA ARG A 565 7.09 -17.76 18.88
C ARG A 565 7.55 -18.56 17.68
N SER A 566 8.73 -19.15 17.75
CA SER A 566 9.33 -19.89 16.65
C SER A 566 9.75 -21.28 17.10
N PHE A 567 9.28 -22.31 16.39
CA PHE A 567 9.50 -23.71 16.70
C PHE A 567 10.35 -24.35 15.59
N ARG A 568 11.38 -25.07 15.98
CA ARG A 568 12.19 -25.81 15.02
C ARG A 568 11.43 -27.02 14.52
N VAL A 569 11.38 -27.19 13.19
CA VAL A 569 10.81 -28.37 12.54
C VAL A 569 11.88 -29.45 12.39
N LEU A 570 11.51 -30.68 12.70
CA LEU A 570 12.35 -31.88 12.58
C LEU A 570 12.00 -32.66 11.32
N THR A 571 10.71 -32.70 10.95
CA THR A 571 10.25 -33.38 9.73
C THR A 571 9.06 -32.67 9.09
N TYR A 572 9.01 -32.69 7.76
CA TYR A 572 7.82 -32.43 6.95
C TYR A 572 7.58 -33.64 6.04
N GLY A 573 6.47 -34.34 6.24
CA GLY A 573 6.21 -35.58 5.53
C GLY A 573 7.40 -36.57 5.66
N SER A 574 7.93 -37.02 4.55
CA SER A 574 9.11 -37.88 4.49
C SER A 574 10.45 -37.16 4.62
N MET A 575 10.46 -35.84 4.62
CA MET A 575 11.69 -35.02 4.70
C MET A 575 12.12 -34.87 6.16
N ASN A 576 13.33 -35.31 6.48
CA ASN A 576 13.91 -35.22 7.81
C ASN A 576 15.01 -34.15 7.85
N PHE A 577 14.81 -33.13 8.66
CA PHE A 577 15.76 -32.02 8.84
C PHE A 577 16.75 -32.27 10.00
N GLY A 578 16.60 -33.28 10.79
CA GLY A 578 17.50 -33.80 11.85
C GLY A 578 18.50 -32.77 12.38
N ARG A 579 19.80 -33.16 12.39
CA ARG A 579 20.92 -32.28 12.73
C ARG A 579 21.48 -31.53 11.53
N TYR A 580 21.06 -31.87 10.31
CA TYR A 580 21.60 -31.33 9.08
C TYR A 580 20.56 -30.42 8.42
N LYS A 581 20.97 -29.20 8.11
CA LYS A 581 20.19 -28.35 7.24
C LYS A 581 20.28 -28.91 5.81
N PRO A 582 19.18 -29.28 5.15
CA PRO A 582 19.28 -29.72 3.77
C PRO A 582 19.83 -28.54 2.94
N TYR A 583 20.88 -28.82 2.19
CA TYR A 583 21.44 -27.87 1.24
C TYR A 583 20.60 -27.92 -0.04
N TRP A 584 19.71 -26.97 -0.21
CA TRP A 584 19.12 -26.67 -1.52
C TRP A 584 20.02 -25.61 -2.15
N GLY A 585 20.91 -26.04 -3.02
CA GLY A 585 21.70 -25.15 -3.82
C GLY A 585 20.78 -24.39 -4.79
N GLY A 586 20.76 -23.10 -4.67
CA GLY A 586 20.02 -22.18 -5.54
C GLY A 586 20.26 -20.78 -5.08
#